data_920c4c49092c759208f143fb0e427679
#
_entry.id   920c4c49092c759208f143fb0e427679
#
_cell.length_a   1.000
_cell.length_b   1.000
_cell.length_c   1.000
_cell.angle_alpha   90.00
_cell.angle_beta   90.00
_cell.angle_gamma   90.00
#
_symmetry.space_group_name_H-M   'P 1'
#
loop_
_entity.id
_entity.type
_entity.pdbx_description
1 polymer ?
#
loop_
_entity_poly.entity_id
_entity_poly.type
_entity_poly.pdbx_seq_one_letter_code
_entity_poly.pdbx_strand_id
1 'polypeptide(L)'
;IKLSKFVNNNSFINNNSNNNGNINFEPLFEKKKAYKFSKIKQFNSIDTDILFIKNNDLIYFDNRGTIFRINENFDTVWKANHYSKKEKKLNPILYFNYINNRIIIVDTLSNVFSINLDNGELIWKKESFSPFNSNVAIQKDKFITIDFDNVIRCFSVIDGNELWNFKTENTFIKSQKKLSIIIKDDIVYSLNNLGDLTALNINDGSLVWQTPTQSNEIFLNAFSLKNSEMILMNETIYFSNNKNDLFSIDARTGIVKWKQTVNSSLKSTISENFIFNISEKGYLFIIDQDTGNIIRVTDVFLNFKKREKIYPVGFVVAKNKIYLSTNNGRIVKVNVVNSEIEDIIKFNNEKISRPFINN
;
A
#
# COMPACT_ATOMS: atom_id res chain seq x y z
N ILE A 1 18.34 1.07 19.70
CA ILE A 1 16.99 0.49 19.91
C ILE A 1 17.07 -0.98 19.56
N LYS A 2 16.67 -1.86 20.45
CA LYS A 2 16.60 -3.30 20.20
C LYS A 2 15.14 -3.71 20.29
N LEU A 3 14.61 -4.27 19.20
CA LEU A 3 13.27 -4.84 19.19
C LEU A 3 13.34 -6.24 19.77
N SER A 4 12.51 -6.52 20.74
CA SER A 4 12.46 -7.78 21.51
C SER A 4 11.40 -8.73 20.98
N LYS A 5 10.35 -8.20 20.37
CA LYS A 5 9.19 -8.95 19.89
C LYS A 5 9.29 -9.20 18.37
N PHE A 6 9.06 -10.43 17.98
CA PHE A 6 8.90 -10.80 16.59
C PHE A 6 7.43 -11.05 16.29
N VAL A 7 7.03 -10.71 15.07
CA VAL A 7 5.69 -10.98 14.56
C VAL A 7 5.78 -11.93 13.37
N ASN A 8 4.80 -12.81 13.26
CA ASN A 8 4.61 -13.56 12.03
C ASN A 8 3.93 -12.64 11.02
N ASN A 9 4.40 -12.66 9.79
CA ASN A 9 3.77 -11.89 8.73
C ASN A 9 2.47 -12.59 8.32
N ASN A 10 1.34 -11.99 8.69
CA ASN A 10 0.03 -12.41 8.23
C ASN A 10 -0.40 -11.55 7.03
N SER A 11 0.38 -11.57 5.95
CA SER A 11 -0.01 -10.91 4.70
C SER A 11 -1.33 -11.45 4.13
N PHE A 12 -1.75 -12.61 4.58
CA PHE A 12 -3.05 -13.22 4.29
C PHE A 12 -4.22 -12.60 5.03
N ILE A 13 -3.97 -11.98 6.18
CA ILE A 13 -5.02 -11.39 6.99
C ILE A 13 -5.14 -9.93 6.58
N ASN A 14 -6.07 -9.70 5.70
CA ASN A 14 -6.67 -8.40 5.45
C ASN A 14 -5.85 -7.36 4.72
N ASN A 15 -6.51 -6.83 3.76
CA ASN A 15 -6.75 -5.41 3.51
C ASN A 15 -5.54 -4.49 3.65
N ASN A 16 -4.50 -4.88 4.32
CA ASN A 16 -3.39 -4.04 4.68
C ASN A 16 -2.06 -4.64 4.37
N SER A 17 -1.88 -5.49 3.37
CA SER A 17 -0.52 -5.96 3.02
C SER A 17 0.48 -5.68 4.17
N ASN A 18 0.30 -6.35 5.30
CA ASN A 18 0.77 -5.84 6.57
C ASN A 18 2.19 -6.31 6.83
N ASN A 19 3.15 -5.54 6.37
CA ASN A 19 4.56 -5.70 6.72
C ASN A 19 4.90 -4.97 8.03
N ASN A 20 3.93 -4.84 8.94
CA ASN A 20 4.15 -4.20 10.23
C ASN A 20 4.83 -5.15 11.21
N GLY A 21 5.56 -4.56 12.13
CA GLY A 21 6.29 -5.28 13.16
C GLY A 21 7.70 -5.72 12.72
N ASN A 22 8.41 -6.30 13.65
CA ASN A 22 9.71 -6.91 13.42
C ASN A 22 9.50 -8.37 13.02
N ILE A 23 9.48 -8.64 11.72
CA ILE A 23 9.11 -9.94 11.17
C ILE A 23 10.21 -10.97 11.50
N ASN A 24 9.82 -12.16 11.95
CA ASN A 24 10.76 -13.25 12.23
C ASN A 24 11.24 -13.92 10.94
N PHE A 25 11.96 -13.17 10.12
CA PHE A 25 12.46 -13.63 8.83
C PHE A 25 13.83 -13.02 8.53
N GLU A 26 14.78 -13.83 8.07
CA GLU A 26 16.07 -13.39 7.58
C GLU A 26 16.19 -13.76 6.09
N PRO A 27 16.11 -12.76 5.18
CA PRO A 27 16.12 -13.06 3.76
C PRO A 27 17.48 -13.56 3.29
N LEU A 28 17.46 -14.65 2.54
CA LEU A 28 18.56 -15.05 1.67
C LEU A 28 18.38 -14.32 0.33
N PHE A 29 19.30 -13.44 -0.02
CA PHE A 29 19.20 -12.64 -1.23
C PHE A 29 19.71 -13.40 -2.46
N GLU A 30 18.92 -14.40 -2.89
CA GLU A 30 19.14 -15.10 -4.15
C GLU A 30 18.14 -14.65 -5.20
N LYS A 31 18.64 -14.27 -6.39
CA LYS A 31 17.77 -13.93 -7.51
C LYS A 31 17.30 -15.20 -8.21
N LYS A 32 16.15 -15.71 -7.81
CA LYS A 32 15.54 -16.89 -8.46
C LYS A 32 14.82 -16.54 -9.76
N LYS A 33 13.97 -15.53 -9.76
CA LYS A 33 13.20 -15.11 -10.95
C LYS A 33 12.93 -13.60 -10.91
N ALA A 34 12.74 -12.99 -12.08
CA ALA A 34 12.37 -11.58 -12.17
C ALA A 34 11.16 -11.43 -13.09
N TYR A 35 10.17 -10.69 -12.61
CA TYR A 35 8.99 -10.30 -13.37
C TYR A 35 9.02 -8.80 -13.62
N LYS A 36 8.51 -8.38 -14.77
CA LYS A 36 8.44 -6.99 -15.16
C LYS A 36 6.99 -6.65 -15.48
N PHE A 37 6.46 -5.60 -14.84
CA PHE A 37 5.10 -5.13 -15.09
C PHE A 37 4.89 -4.78 -16.56
N SER A 38 5.84 -4.07 -17.16
CA SER A 38 5.80 -3.67 -18.57
C SER A 38 7.19 -3.64 -19.18
N LYS A 39 7.26 -3.88 -20.48
CA LYS A 39 8.47 -3.64 -21.29
C LYS A 39 8.66 -2.16 -21.64
N ILE A 40 7.61 -1.34 -21.49
CA ILE A 40 7.60 0.08 -21.78
C ILE A 40 8.19 0.83 -20.57
N LYS A 41 9.31 1.55 -20.80
CA LYS A 41 10.06 2.21 -19.71
C LYS A 41 9.23 3.19 -18.88
N GLN A 42 8.31 3.92 -19.50
CA GLN A 42 7.45 4.88 -18.79
C GLN A 42 6.56 4.25 -17.73
N PHE A 43 6.26 2.95 -17.81
CA PHE A 43 5.49 2.22 -16.80
C PHE A 43 6.36 1.61 -15.70
N ASN A 44 7.68 1.74 -15.75
CA ASN A 44 8.56 1.26 -14.70
C ASN A 44 8.41 2.05 -13.38
N SER A 45 7.78 3.23 -13.42
CA SER A 45 7.48 4.05 -12.23
C SER A 45 6.24 3.61 -11.47
N ILE A 46 5.39 2.76 -12.05
CA ILE A 46 4.15 2.30 -11.41
C ILE A 46 4.50 1.32 -10.29
N ASP A 47 3.95 1.58 -9.12
CA ASP A 47 4.02 0.66 -7.98
C ASP A 47 2.88 -0.33 -8.09
N THR A 48 3.21 -1.56 -8.49
CA THR A 48 2.24 -2.66 -8.57
C THR A 48 2.26 -3.46 -7.29
N ASP A 49 1.07 -3.77 -6.78
CA ASP A 49 0.95 -4.69 -5.66
C ASP A 49 1.08 -6.15 -6.13
N ILE A 50 1.49 -6.99 -5.21
CA ILE A 50 1.41 -8.43 -5.32
C ILE A 50 0.52 -8.95 -4.21
N LEU A 51 -0.15 -10.06 -4.44
CA LEU A 51 -1.01 -10.71 -3.47
C LEU A 51 -0.47 -12.11 -3.18
N PHE A 52 -0.13 -12.35 -1.91
CA PHE A 52 0.14 -13.70 -1.45
C PHE A 52 -1.17 -14.39 -1.10
N ILE A 53 -1.29 -15.64 -1.52
CA ILE A 53 -2.45 -16.47 -1.24
C ILE A 53 -2.00 -17.76 -0.54
N LYS A 54 -2.95 -18.64 -0.19
CA LYS A 54 -2.66 -19.93 0.43
C LYS A 54 -1.59 -20.68 -0.38
N ASN A 55 -0.80 -21.51 0.32
CA ASN A 55 0.30 -22.31 -0.23
C ASN A 55 1.49 -21.49 -0.76
N ASN A 56 1.69 -20.26 -0.28
CA ASN A 56 2.74 -19.35 -0.72
C ASN A 56 2.69 -18.95 -2.20
N ASP A 57 1.55 -19.19 -2.85
CA ASP A 57 1.36 -18.74 -4.22
C ASP A 57 1.25 -17.21 -4.28
N LEU A 58 1.67 -16.66 -5.40
CA LEU A 58 1.68 -15.23 -5.70
C LEU A 58 0.73 -14.90 -6.84
N ILE A 59 -0.02 -13.81 -6.69
CA ILE A 59 -0.78 -13.19 -7.78
C ILE A 59 -0.18 -11.83 -8.11
N TYR A 60 0.02 -11.58 -9.39
CA TYR A 60 0.46 -10.30 -9.94
C TYR A 60 -0.17 -10.09 -11.32
N PHE A 61 0.02 -8.92 -11.92
CA PHE A 61 -0.50 -8.61 -13.25
C PHE A 61 0.53 -7.85 -14.10
N ASP A 62 0.32 -7.85 -15.42
CA ASP A 62 1.09 -7.05 -16.37
C ASP A 62 0.34 -5.80 -16.85
N ASN A 63 1.01 -4.94 -17.60
CA ASN A 63 0.42 -3.69 -18.13
C ASN A 63 -0.70 -3.89 -19.15
N ARG A 64 -1.03 -5.12 -19.53
CA ARG A 64 -2.19 -5.44 -20.36
C ARG A 64 -3.34 -6.03 -19.57
N GLY A 65 -3.22 -6.03 -18.23
CA GLY A 65 -4.21 -6.61 -17.34
C GLY A 65 -4.24 -8.13 -17.35
N THR A 66 -3.17 -8.80 -17.81
CA THR A 66 -3.04 -10.25 -17.65
C THR A 66 -2.69 -10.55 -16.21
N ILE A 67 -3.49 -11.36 -15.56
CA ILE A 67 -3.31 -11.79 -14.18
C ILE A 67 -2.61 -13.14 -14.20
N PHE A 68 -1.63 -13.30 -13.34
CA PHE A 68 -0.83 -14.51 -13.21
C PHE A 68 -0.92 -15.02 -11.78
N ARG A 69 -1.17 -16.33 -11.62
CA ARG A 69 -0.91 -17.05 -10.39
C ARG A 69 0.33 -17.91 -10.58
N ILE A 70 1.29 -17.77 -9.68
CA ILE A 70 2.52 -18.55 -9.67
C ILE A 70 2.68 -19.24 -8.33
N ASN A 71 3.24 -20.45 -8.34
CA ASN A 71 3.52 -21.20 -7.13
C ASN A 71 4.85 -20.79 -6.47
N GLU A 72 5.19 -21.40 -5.34
CA GLU A 72 6.45 -21.18 -4.60
C GLU A 72 7.71 -21.48 -5.41
N ASN A 73 7.63 -22.35 -6.42
CA ASN A 73 8.71 -22.66 -7.36
C ASN A 73 8.79 -21.67 -8.52
N PHE A 74 7.96 -20.61 -8.50
CA PHE A 74 7.82 -19.62 -9.56
C PHE A 74 7.31 -20.18 -10.89
N ASP A 75 6.58 -21.29 -10.88
CA ASP A 75 5.91 -21.82 -12.06
C ASP A 75 4.51 -21.22 -12.18
N THR A 76 4.08 -20.96 -13.42
CA THR A 76 2.74 -20.42 -13.68
C THR A 76 1.69 -21.51 -13.45
N VAL A 77 0.84 -21.33 -12.46
CA VAL A 77 -0.32 -22.19 -12.20
C VAL A 77 -1.40 -21.90 -13.22
N TRP A 78 -1.76 -20.64 -13.38
CA TRP A 78 -2.65 -20.16 -14.42
C TRP A 78 -2.35 -18.69 -14.79
N LYS A 79 -2.83 -18.29 -15.95
CA LYS A 79 -2.90 -16.90 -16.39
C LYS A 79 -4.26 -16.63 -17.00
N ALA A 80 -4.85 -15.48 -16.70
CA ALA A 80 -6.14 -15.06 -17.23
C ALA A 80 -6.13 -13.59 -17.66
N ASN A 81 -6.94 -13.24 -18.64
CA ASN A 81 -7.09 -11.86 -19.06
C ASN A 81 -8.54 -11.62 -19.50
N HIS A 82 -9.24 -10.75 -18.79
CA HIS A 82 -10.67 -10.47 -18.97
C HIS A 82 -10.93 -9.12 -19.66
N TYR A 83 -9.92 -8.59 -20.36
CA TYR A 83 -10.00 -7.33 -21.09
C TYR A 83 -10.12 -7.54 -22.59
N SER A 84 -10.90 -6.70 -23.25
CA SER A 84 -10.99 -6.60 -24.70
C SER A 84 -9.67 -6.12 -25.31
N LYS A 85 -9.52 -6.25 -26.62
CA LYS A 85 -8.33 -5.75 -27.36
C LYS A 85 -8.15 -4.23 -27.20
N LYS A 86 -9.22 -3.46 -27.03
CA LYS A 86 -9.19 -2.00 -26.82
C LYS A 86 -8.71 -1.67 -25.41
N GLU A 87 -9.28 -2.30 -24.39
CA GLU A 87 -8.92 -2.08 -22.98
C GLU A 87 -7.44 -2.41 -22.71
N LYS A 88 -6.92 -3.51 -23.27
CA LYS A 88 -5.49 -3.89 -23.14
C LYS A 88 -4.51 -2.81 -23.60
N LYS A 89 -4.90 -1.98 -24.60
CA LYS A 89 -4.08 -0.88 -25.10
C LYS A 89 -4.05 0.33 -24.15
N LEU A 90 -5.02 0.42 -23.25
CA LEU A 90 -5.13 1.49 -22.26
C LEU A 90 -4.26 1.23 -21.02
N ASN A 91 -3.60 0.07 -20.94
CA ASN A 91 -2.68 -0.33 -19.88
C ASN A 91 -3.34 -0.24 -18.49
N PRO A 92 -4.37 -1.06 -18.18
CA PRO A 92 -5.05 -1.02 -16.92
C PRO A 92 -4.12 -1.31 -15.75
N ILE A 93 -4.29 -0.56 -14.66
CA ILE A 93 -3.68 -0.85 -13.37
C ILE A 93 -4.76 -1.50 -12.52
N LEU A 94 -4.45 -2.66 -11.94
CA LEU A 94 -5.36 -3.46 -11.16
C LEU A 94 -5.05 -3.31 -9.67
N TYR A 95 -6.11 -3.20 -8.90
CA TYR A 95 -6.10 -3.30 -7.45
C TYR A 95 -6.93 -4.52 -7.08
N PHE A 96 -6.38 -5.39 -6.25
CA PHE A 96 -7.03 -6.66 -5.97
C PHE A 96 -6.82 -7.11 -4.52
N ASN A 97 -7.75 -7.93 -4.08
CA ASN A 97 -7.69 -8.65 -2.83
C ASN A 97 -8.47 -9.97 -3.01
N TYR A 98 -8.39 -10.89 -2.05
CA TYR A 98 -9.12 -12.13 -2.16
C TYR A 98 -9.87 -12.48 -0.87
N ILE A 99 -10.94 -13.21 -1.05
CA ILE A 99 -11.72 -13.82 0.04
C ILE A 99 -12.23 -15.19 -0.42
N ASN A 100 -12.07 -16.18 0.45
CA ASN A 100 -12.43 -17.56 0.13
C ASN A 100 -11.77 -18.00 -1.19
N ASN A 101 -12.57 -18.38 -2.19
CA ASN A 101 -12.11 -18.80 -3.51
C ASN A 101 -12.30 -17.74 -4.60
N ARG A 102 -12.35 -16.45 -4.24
CA ARG A 102 -12.57 -15.34 -5.17
C ARG A 102 -11.49 -14.30 -5.05
N ILE A 103 -10.99 -13.83 -6.18
CA ILE A 103 -10.19 -12.62 -6.28
C ILE A 103 -11.13 -11.49 -6.72
N ILE A 104 -11.19 -10.42 -5.95
CA ILE A 104 -11.93 -9.20 -6.28
C ILE A 104 -10.96 -8.19 -6.87
N ILE A 105 -11.31 -7.62 -7.99
CA ILE A 105 -10.46 -6.74 -8.78
C ILE A 105 -11.22 -5.49 -9.16
N VAL A 106 -10.59 -4.34 -8.97
CA VAL A 106 -11.02 -3.05 -9.51
C VAL A 106 -9.87 -2.43 -10.29
N ASP A 107 -10.15 -1.57 -11.26
CA ASP A 107 -9.11 -1.05 -12.13
C ASP A 107 -9.25 0.43 -12.49
N THR A 108 -8.23 0.95 -13.17
CA THR A 108 -8.19 2.32 -13.68
C THR A 108 -9.04 2.53 -14.94
N LEU A 109 -9.80 1.54 -15.39
CA LEU A 109 -10.74 1.61 -16.52
C LEU A 109 -12.21 1.53 -16.06
N SER A 110 -12.47 1.70 -14.77
CA SER A 110 -13.81 1.61 -14.13
C SER A 110 -14.39 0.20 -14.08
N ASN A 111 -13.61 -0.85 -14.34
CA ASN A 111 -14.11 -2.21 -14.20
C ASN A 111 -14.03 -2.68 -12.74
N VAL A 112 -15.05 -3.45 -12.37
CA VAL A 112 -15.13 -4.21 -11.11
C VAL A 112 -15.45 -5.64 -11.48
N PHE A 113 -14.63 -6.60 -11.08
CA PHE A 113 -14.89 -7.99 -11.44
C PHE A 113 -14.34 -8.98 -10.41
N SER A 114 -14.91 -10.16 -10.41
CA SER A 114 -14.46 -11.28 -9.60
C SER A 114 -14.05 -12.44 -10.48
N ILE A 115 -12.95 -13.07 -10.13
CA ILE A 115 -12.46 -14.28 -10.78
C ILE A 115 -12.28 -15.40 -9.75
N ASN A 116 -12.35 -16.63 -10.22
CA ASN A 116 -12.09 -17.80 -9.40
C ASN A 116 -10.59 -17.89 -9.07
N LEU A 117 -10.25 -18.10 -7.80
CA LEU A 117 -8.88 -18.16 -7.32
C LEU A 117 -8.10 -19.35 -7.89
N ASP A 118 -8.76 -20.50 -8.11
CA ASP A 118 -8.10 -21.74 -8.50
C ASP A 118 -7.73 -21.79 -9.99
N ASN A 119 -8.59 -21.25 -10.85
CA ASN A 119 -8.45 -21.39 -12.31
C ASN A 119 -8.44 -20.07 -13.09
N GLY A 120 -8.69 -18.91 -12.42
CA GLY A 120 -8.71 -17.59 -13.05
C GLY A 120 -9.94 -17.32 -13.92
N GLU A 121 -10.97 -18.14 -13.90
CA GLU A 121 -12.22 -17.93 -14.66
C GLU A 121 -13.02 -16.76 -14.11
N LEU A 122 -13.66 -16.00 -15.01
CA LEU A 122 -14.51 -14.88 -14.65
C LEU A 122 -15.79 -15.36 -13.97
N ILE A 123 -16.09 -14.84 -12.79
CA ILE A 123 -17.33 -15.13 -12.06
C ILE A 123 -18.37 -14.08 -12.43
N TRP A 124 -18.02 -12.81 -12.28
CA TRP A 124 -18.85 -11.67 -12.71
C TRP A 124 -17.98 -10.46 -13.06
N LYS A 125 -18.47 -9.58 -13.91
CA LYS A 125 -17.85 -8.29 -14.28
C LYS A 125 -18.93 -7.22 -14.38
N LYS A 126 -18.63 -6.04 -13.81
CA LYS A 126 -19.45 -4.83 -13.82
C LYS A 126 -18.60 -3.65 -14.25
N GLU A 127 -19.25 -2.59 -14.68
CA GLU A 127 -18.65 -1.29 -14.95
C GLU A 127 -19.14 -0.28 -13.93
N SER A 128 -18.23 0.52 -13.36
CA SER A 128 -18.53 1.59 -12.42
C SER A 128 -18.54 2.94 -13.13
N PHE A 129 -18.98 3.98 -12.44
CA PHE A 129 -19.06 5.34 -13.00
C PHE A 129 -17.70 6.02 -13.17
N SER A 130 -16.70 5.66 -12.34
CA SER A 130 -15.39 6.30 -12.33
C SER A 130 -14.29 5.26 -12.14
N PRO A 131 -13.08 5.48 -12.69
CA PRO A 131 -11.91 4.65 -12.44
C PRO A 131 -11.56 4.57 -10.96
N PHE A 132 -10.93 3.47 -10.55
CA PHE A 132 -10.51 3.27 -9.18
C PHE A 132 -9.03 3.61 -8.96
N ASN A 133 -8.71 4.04 -7.72
CA ASN A 133 -7.34 4.38 -7.33
C ASN A 133 -7.06 4.04 -5.85
N SER A 134 -7.57 2.93 -5.35
CA SER A 134 -7.31 2.50 -3.97
C SER A 134 -7.06 1.00 -3.87
N ASN A 135 -6.55 0.56 -2.72
CA ASN A 135 -6.63 -0.87 -2.39
C ASN A 135 -8.09 -1.32 -2.27
N VAL A 136 -8.29 -2.63 -2.43
CA VAL A 136 -9.58 -3.29 -2.18
C VAL A 136 -9.57 -3.82 -0.76
N ALA A 137 -10.42 -3.29 0.09
CA ALA A 137 -10.62 -3.76 1.46
C ALA A 137 -11.85 -4.67 1.51
N ILE A 138 -11.72 -5.88 2.09
CA ILE A 138 -12.79 -6.88 2.11
C ILE A 138 -13.13 -7.28 3.54
N GLN A 139 -14.41 -7.34 3.85
CA GLN A 139 -14.90 -7.93 5.10
C GLN A 139 -16.20 -8.70 4.84
N LYS A 140 -16.22 -9.98 5.17
CA LYS A 140 -17.35 -10.89 4.94
C LYS A 140 -17.79 -10.90 3.47
N ASP A 141 -19.00 -10.44 3.17
CA ASP A 141 -19.61 -10.39 1.86
C ASP A 141 -19.50 -9.03 1.16
N LYS A 142 -18.76 -8.08 1.76
CA LYS A 142 -18.60 -6.72 1.26
C LYS A 142 -17.15 -6.41 0.92
N PHE A 143 -16.94 -5.58 -0.09
CA PHE A 143 -15.67 -4.96 -0.35
C PHE A 143 -15.81 -3.46 -0.60
N ILE A 144 -14.78 -2.73 -0.19
CA ILE A 144 -14.73 -1.27 -0.23
C ILE A 144 -13.55 -0.85 -1.10
N THR A 145 -13.79 0.18 -1.91
CA THR A 145 -12.79 0.81 -2.75
C THR A 145 -13.10 2.30 -2.90
N ILE A 146 -12.11 3.11 -3.35
CA ILE A 146 -12.30 4.53 -3.65
C ILE A 146 -12.01 4.77 -5.12
N ASP A 147 -12.85 5.54 -5.76
CA ASP A 147 -12.63 5.97 -7.14
C ASP A 147 -11.83 7.28 -7.24
N PHE A 148 -11.48 7.69 -8.46
CA PHE A 148 -10.76 8.93 -8.73
C PHE A 148 -11.54 10.19 -8.35
N ASP A 149 -12.85 10.11 -8.14
CA ASP A 149 -13.69 11.21 -7.71
C ASP A 149 -13.83 11.30 -6.19
N ASN A 150 -12.99 10.57 -5.43
CA ASN A 150 -13.02 10.47 -3.98
C ASN A 150 -14.35 9.93 -3.44
N VAL A 151 -15.04 9.11 -4.22
CA VAL A 151 -16.23 8.39 -3.77
C VAL A 151 -15.81 7.05 -3.19
N ILE A 152 -16.12 6.83 -1.92
CA ILE A 152 -15.97 5.56 -1.23
C ILE A 152 -17.18 4.70 -1.63
N ARG A 153 -16.91 3.52 -2.19
CA ARG A 153 -17.96 2.62 -2.69
C ARG A 153 -17.87 1.27 -2.01
N CYS A 154 -19.00 0.77 -1.60
CA CYS A 154 -19.19 -0.57 -1.07
C CYS A 154 -19.93 -1.44 -2.08
N PHE A 155 -19.40 -2.61 -2.33
CA PHE A 155 -19.98 -3.58 -3.24
C PHE A 155 -20.15 -4.94 -2.57
N SER A 156 -21.09 -5.72 -3.08
CA SER A 156 -21.26 -7.13 -2.74
C SER A 156 -20.17 -7.99 -3.38
N VAL A 157 -19.50 -8.84 -2.60
CA VAL A 157 -18.56 -9.85 -3.11
C VAL A 157 -19.25 -10.89 -3.99
N ILE A 158 -20.54 -11.14 -3.75
CA ILE A 158 -21.30 -12.23 -4.38
C ILE A 158 -21.53 -11.94 -5.85
N ASP A 159 -22.02 -10.73 -6.17
CA ASP A 159 -22.53 -10.35 -7.48
C ASP A 159 -22.01 -9.01 -8.01
N GLY A 160 -21.20 -8.28 -7.21
CA GLY A 160 -20.61 -7.00 -7.59
C GLY A 160 -21.59 -5.83 -7.64
N ASN A 161 -22.79 -5.95 -7.07
CA ASN A 161 -23.72 -4.85 -6.97
C ASN A 161 -23.23 -3.81 -5.95
N GLU A 162 -23.36 -2.51 -6.30
CA GLU A 162 -23.08 -1.43 -5.35
C GLU A 162 -24.16 -1.42 -4.26
N LEU A 163 -23.74 -1.47 -3.00
CA LEU A 163 -24.63 -1.49 -1.84
C LEU A 163 -24.87 -0.08 -1.30
N TRP A 164 -23.80 0.71 -1.22
CA TRP A 164 -23.83 2.12 -0.85
C TRP A 164 -22.59 2.85 -1.36
N ASN A 165 -22.64 4.16 -1.39
CA ASN A 165 -21.48 5.02 -1.62
C ASN A 165 -21.52 6.25 -0.73
N PHE A 166 -20.33 6.82 -0.49
CA PHE A 166 -20.15 8.05 0.27
C PHE A 166 -19.18 8.97 -0.46
N LYS A 167 -19.63 10.16 -0.82
CA LYS A 167 -18.82 11.14 -1.52
C LYS A 167 -18.08 12.02 -0.52
N THR A 168 -16.75 12.01 -0.56
CA THR A 168 -15.93 12.98 0.17
C THR A 168 -15.62 14.20 -0.70
N GLU A 169 -14.93 15.19 -0.12
CA GLU A 169 -14.52 16.34 -0.87
C GLU A 169 -13.64 15.95 -2.08
N ASN A 170 -13.90 16.60 -3.20
CA ASN A 170 -13.23 16.32 -4.47
C ASN A 170 -12.39 17.49 -4.94
N THR A 171 -11.32 17.22 -5.68
CA THR A 171 -10.46 18.22 -6.32
C THR A 171 -10.35 17.97 -7.81
N PHE A 172 -10.03 19.03 -8.56
CA PHE A 172 -9.71 18.91 -10.00
C PHE A 172 -8.43 18.12 -10.23
N ILE A 173 -7.49 18.16 -9.27
CA ILE A 173 -6.21 17.44 -9.36
C ILE A 173 -6.34 16.10 -8.64
N LYS A 174 -6.05 15.04 -9.37
CA LYS A 174 -6.14 13.67 -8.87
C LYS A 174 -4.74 13.12 -8.56
N SER A 175 -4.59 12.53 -7.40
CA SER A 175 -3.38 11.78 -7.08
C SER A 175 -3.30 10.52 -7.93
N GLN A 176 -2.12 10.26 -8.48
CA GLN A 176 -1.84 8.97 -9.11
C GLN A 176 -1.39 7.91 -8.09
N LYS A 177 -1.16 8.32 -6.85
CA LYS A 177 -0.80 7.42 -5.78
C LYS A 177 -2.02 6.68 -5.26
N LYS A 178 -1.87 5.40 -5.02
CA LYS A 178 -2.92 4.52 -4.48
C LYS A 178 -3.43 5.06 -3.14
N LEU A 179 -4.73 5.26 -3.05
CA LEU A 179 -5.43 5.64 -1.83
C LEU A 179 -5.54 4.45 -0.87
N SER A 180 -5.69 4.73 0.40
CA SER A 180 -5.66 3.73 1.45
C SER A 180 -7.01 3.57 2.13
N ILE A 181 -7.44 2.32 2.29
CA ILE A 181 -8.64 1.93 3.04
C ILE A 181 -8.26 0.86 4.04
N ILE A 182 -8.79 0.96 5.24
CA ILE A 182 -8.70 -0.04 6.31
C ILE A 182 -10.11 -0.33 6.81
N ILE A 183 -10.40 -1.60 7.11
CA ILE A 183 -11.63 -2.00 7.78
C ILE A 183 -11.25 -2.64 9.12
N LYS A 184 -11.89 -2.21 10.19
CA LYS A 184 -11.78 -2.83 11.51
C LYS A 184 -13.10 -2.65 12.28
N ASP A 185 -13.58 -3.71 12.90
CA ASP A 185 -14.77 -3.70 13.78
C ASP A 185 -15.99 -2.99 13.15
N ASP A 186 -16.30 -3.34 11.89
CA ASP A 186 -17.38 -2.79 11.07
C ASP A 186 -17.24 -1.27 10.75
N ILE A 187 -16.07 -0.68 10.99
CA ILE A 187 -15.73 0.68 10.58
C ILE A 187 -14.76 0.66 9.40
N VAL A 188 -15.09 1.45 8.38
CA VAL A 188 -14.26 1.71 7.21
C VAL A 188 -13.51 3.02 7.41
N TYR A 189 -12.20 2.97 7.46
CA TYR A 189 -11.33 4.14 7.45
C TYR A 189 -10.79 4.39 6.06
N SER A 190 -10.98 5.58 5.56
CA SER A 190 -10.64 5.97 4.18
C SER A 190 -9.83 7.26 4.18
N LEU A 191 -8.71 7.26 3.49
CA LEU A 191 -7.88 8.44 3.26
C LEU A 191 -8.04 8.90 1.81
N ASN A 192 -8.59 10.07 1.59
CA ASN A 192 -8.84 10.62 0.27
C ASN A 192 -7.59 11.31 -0.34
N ASN A 193 -7.71 11.82 -1.56
CA ASN A 193 -6.64 12.53 -2.27
C ASN A 193 -6.12 13.76 -1.50
N LEU A 194 -7.00 14.45 -0.78
CA LEU A 194 -6.66 15.65 -0.02
C LEU A 194 -5.91 15.35 1.28
N GLY A 195 -5.98 14.09 1.74
CA GLY A 195 -5.46 13.67 3.04
C GLY A 195 -6.51 13.73 4.14
N ASP A 196 -7.79 13.89 3.81
CA ASP A 196 -8.85 13.82 4.80
C ASP A 196 -9.14 12.38 5.15
N LEU A 197 -9.20 12.12 6.43
CA LEU A 197 -9.51 10.82 6.99
C LEU A 197 -11.00 10.75 7.34
N THR A 198 -11.70 9.77 6.77
CA THR A 198 -13.13 9.55 6.96
C THR A 198 -13.37 8.17 7.56
N ALA A 199 -14.20 8.08 8.58
CA ALA A 199 -14.68 6.82 9.16
C ALA A 199 -16.16 6.63 8.87
N LEU A 200 -16.52 5.49 8.30
CA LEU A 200 -17.90 5.14 7.92
C LEU A 200 -18.29 3.80 8.54
N ASN A 201 -19.58 3.60 8.80
CA ASN A 201 -20.12 2.30 9.12
C ASN A 201 -20.16 1.44 7.84
N ILE A 202 -19.60 0.22 7.89
CA ILE A 202 -19.55 -0.67 6.71
C ILE A 202 -20.93 -1.17 6.25
N ASN A 203 -21.92 -1.15 7.13
CA ASN A 203 -23.21 -1.74 6.81
C ASN A 203 -24.07 -0.85 5.91
N ASP A 204 -24.02 0.46 6.14
CA ASP A 204 -24.89 1.44 5.47
C ASP A 204 -24.17 2.66 4.90
N GLY A 205 -22.83 2.78 5.12
CA GLY A 205 -22.05 3.92 4.66
C GLY A 205 -22.28 5.20 5.45
N SER A 206 -22.96 5.15 6.59
CA SER A 206 -23.19 6.33 7.44
C SER A 206 -21.88 6.87 8.02
N LEU A 207 -21.78 8.20 8.07
CA LEU A 207 -20.59 8.89 8.60
C LEU A 207 -20.51 8.70 10.12
N VAL A 208 -19.37 8.21 10.60
CA VAL A 208 -19.05 8.15 12.04
C VAL A 208 -18.30 9.40 12.46
N TRP A 209 -17.22 9.73 11.75
CA TRP A 209 -16.47 10.97 11.90
C TRP A 209 -15.61 11.25 10.66
N GLN A 210 -15.18 12.51 10.53
CA GLN A 210 -14.26 12.93 9.49
C GLN A 210 -13.25 13.93 10.07
N THR A 211 -11.97 13.75 9.77
CA THR A 211 -10.88 14.60 10.21
C THR A 211 -10.14 15.16 9.01
N PRO A 212 -10.26 16.47 8.71
CA PRO A 212 -9.44 17.13 7.72
C PRO A 212 -8.01 17.24 8.24
N THR A 213 -7.03 16.86 7.44
CA THR A 213 -5.61 16.97 7.81
C THR A 213 -4.88 18.04 7.00
N GLN A 214 -5.58 18.72 6.11
CA GLN A 214 -5.04 19.79 5.29
C GLN A 214 -5.61 21.15 5.71
N SER A 215 -4.79 22.21 5.63
CA SER A 215 -5.27 23.58 5.77
C SER A 215 -5.77 24.09 4.40
N ASN A 216 -6.60 25.16 4.42
CA ASN A 216 -7.23 25.78 3.25
C ASN A 216 -6.28 26.32 2.16
N GLU A 217 -4.97 26.13 2.28
CA GLU A 217 -3.96 26.56 1.29
C GLU A 217 -3.70 25.52 0.19
N ILE A 218 -4.69 24.73 -0.17
CA ILE A 218 -4.60 23.59 -1.12
C ILE A 218 -4.13 24.03 -2.52
N PHE A 219 -4.36 25.30 -2.91
CA PHE A 219 -4.13 25.76 -4.28
C PHE A 219 -2.66 25.91 -4.68
N LEU A 220 -1.72 26.03 -3.74
CA LEU A 220 -0.32 26.30 -4.06
C LEU A 220 0.56 25.04 -4.26
N ASN A 221 0.11 23.86 -3.80
CA ASN A 221 0.90 22.60 -3.85
C ASN A 221 0.18 21.42 -4.49
N ALA A 222 -0.73 21.69 -5.41
CA ALA A 222 -1.59 20.69 -6.05
C ALA A 222 -0.84 19.57 -6.81
N PHE A 223 0.43 19.75 -7.15
CA PHE A 223 1.23 18.76 -7.88
C PHE A 223 1.90 17.68 -7.01
N SER A 224 1.75 17.73 -5.70
CA SER A 224 2.41 16.82 -4.76
C SER A 224 1.46 16.06 -3.83
N LEU A 225 0.29 15.66 -4.34
CA LEU A 225 -0.65 14.85 -3.56
C LEU A 225 -0.09 13.43 -3.35
N LYS A 226 0.68 13.23 -2.27
CA LYS A 226 1.38 11.98 -1.96
C LYS A 226 1.17 11.57 -0.50
N ASN A 227 -0.06 11.22 -0.16
CA ASN A 227 -0.29 10.62 1.16
C ASN A 227 0.34 9.23 1.22
N SER A 228 0.85 8.82 2.39
CA SER A 228 1.27 7.44 2.61
C SER A 228 0.04 6.54 2.78
N GLU A 229 0.24 5.23 2.64
CA GLU A 229 -0.76 4.28 3.11
C GLU A 229 -0.93 4.39 4.63
N MET A 230 -2.17 4.21 5.11
CA MET A 230 -2.48 4.20 6.54
C MET A 230 -2.02 2.91 7.22
N ILE A 231 -1.78 3.01 8.52
CA ILE A 231 -1.59 1.89 9.43
C ILE A 231 -2.56 2.07 10.57
N LEU A 232 -3.27 1.01 10.94
CA LEU A 232 -4.10 0.97 12.14
C LEU A 232 -3.48 -0.01 13.13
N MET A 233 -3.12 0.47 14.31
CA MET A 233 -2.57 -0.33 15.39
C MET A 233 -3.08 0.19 16.74
N ASN A 234 -3.55 -0.71 17.60
CA ASN A 234 -4.03 -0.37 18.95
C ASN A 234 -4.98 0.84 18.94
N GLU A 235 -6.02 0.83 18.10
CA GLU A 235 -7.01 1.90 17.94
C GLU A 235 -6.42 3.27 17.57
N THR A 236 -5.25 3.28 16.94
CA THR A 236 -4.61 4.50 16.46
C THR A 236 -4.23 4.34 14.99
N ILE A 237 -4.59 5.34 14.20
CA ILE A 237 -4.27 5.41 12.77
C ILE A 237 -3.05 6.31 12.59
N TYR A 238 -2.09 5.83 11.78
CA TYR A 238 -0.88 6.55 11.42
C TYR A 238 -0.77 6.67 9.91
N PHE A 239 -0.47 7.87 9.42
CA PHE A 239 -0.14 8.13 8.02
C PHE A 239 0.59 9.47 7.86
N SER A 240 1.33 9.62 6.77
CA SER A 240 1.93 10.90 6.40
C SER A 240 1.10 11.57 5.30
N ASN A 241 0.87 12.86 5.41
CA ASN A 241 0.21 13.65 4.38
C ASN A 241 1.22 14.36 3.45
N ASN A 242 0.71 15.02 2.41
CA ASN A 242 1.54 15.77 1.44
C ASN A 242 2.18 17.03 1.99
N LYS A 243 1.87 17.47 3.19
CA LYS A 243 2.52 18.61 3.86
C LYS A 243 3.70 18.21 4.72
N ASN A 244 4.15 16.97 4.57
CA ASN A 244 5.24 16.41 5.35
C ASN A 244 4.90 16.19 6.84
N ASP A 245 3.63 16.07 7.17
CA ASP A 245 3.20 15.75 8.54
C ASP A 245 2.84 14.27 8.66
N LEU A 246 3.45 13.60 9.61
CA LEU A 246 3.05 12.28 10.10
C LEU A 246 2.04 12.47 11.22
N PHE A 247 0.86 11.89 11.06
CA PHE A 247 -0.24 11.97 12.02
C PHE A 247 -0.37 10.70 12.84
N SER A 248 -0.78 10.88 14.09
CA SER A 248 -1.35 9.86 14.97
C SER A 248 -2.75 10.30 15.33
N ILE A 249 -3.75 9.50 14.97
CA ILE A 249 -5.17 9.82 15.12
C ILE A 249 -5.87 8.69 15.87
N ASP A 250 -6.68 9.04 16.86
CA ASP A 250 -7.54 8.08 17.54
C ASP A 250 -8.60 7.53 16.58
N ALA A 251 -8.63 6.21 16.38
CA ALA A 251 -9.51 5.59 15.39
C ALA A 251 -11.00 5.65 15.77
N ARG A 252 -11.33 5.76 17.04
CA ARG A 252 -12.74 5.82 17.50
C ARG A 252 -13.33 7.20 17.35
N THR A 253 -12.52 8.24 17.58
CA THR A 253 -12.99 9.64 17.65
C THR A 253 -12.56 10.52 16.52
N GLY A 254 -11.53 10.12 15.75
CA GLY A 254 -10.91 10.96 14.73
C GLY A 254 -10.03 12.09 15.29
N ILE A 255 -9.81 12.15 16.60
CA ILE A 255 -9.01 13.21 17.23
C ILE A 255 -7.52 12.97 16.97
N VAL A 256 -6.84 14.02 16.56
CA VAL A 256 -5.37 14.00 16.38
C VAL A 256 -4.71 13.92 17.76
N LYS A 257 -3.99 12.83 18.05
CA LYS A 257 -3.21 12.66 19.28
C LYS A 257 -1.92 13.48 19.24
N TRP A 258 -1.20 13.37 18.11
CA TRP A 258 -0.01 14.15 17.83
C TRP A 258 0.25 14.22 16.32
N LYS A 259 1.07 15.16 15.90
CA LYS A 259 1.64 15.22 14.56
C LYS A 259 3.12 15.55 14.62
N GLN A 260 3.91 15.03 13.68
CA GLN A 260 5.34 15.23 13.58
C GLN A 260 5.73 15.52 12.13
N THR A 261 6.60 16.51 11.92
CA THR A 261 7.06 16.85 10.57
C THR A 261 8.05 15.81 10.05
N VAL A 262 7.61 15.00 9.10
CA VAL A 262 8.42 13.98 8.41
C VAL A 262 8.01 13.91 6.96
N ASN A 263 8.92 14.32 6.05
CA ASN A 263 8.66 14.27 4.60
C ASN A 263 8.78 12.82 4.09
N SER A 264 7.68 12.07 4.20
CA SER A 264 7.60 10.71 3.67
C SER A 264 6.27 10.46 2.98
N SER A 265 6.35 9.76 1.85
CA SER A 265 5.18 9.22 1.16
C SER A 265 5.12 7.69 1.28
N LEU A 266 6.06 7.07 1.98
CA LEU A 266 6.09 5.63 2.18
C LEU A 266 5.20 5.23 3.37
N LYS A 267 4.66 4.02 3.28
CA LYS A 267 4.01 3.38 4.42
C LYS A 267 5.02 3.20 5.55
N SER A 268 4.72 3.73 6.72
CA SER A 268 5.53 3.51 7.93
C SER A 268 5.46 2.04 8.36
N THR A 269 6.38 1.61 9.22
CA THR A 269 6.30 0.33 9.92
C THR A 269 6.28 0.59 11.42
N ILE A 270 5.39 -0.05 12.15
CA ILE A 270 5.30 0.06 13.60
C ILE A 270 5.77 -1.25 14.21
N SER A 271 6.67 -1.17 15.16
CA SER A 271 7.11 -2.32 15.95
C SER A 271 7.36 -1.91 17.39
N GLU A 272 6.71 -2.61 18.32
CA GLU A 272 6.68 -2.25 19.73
C GLU A 272 6.19 -0.80 19.91
N ASN A 273 6.96 0.05 20.56
CA ASN A 273 6.63 1.46 20.79
C ASN A 273 7.31 2.40 19.78
N PHE A 274 7.78 1.88 18.64
CA PHE A 274 8.51 2.67 17.66
C PHE A 274 7.83 2.68 16.31
N ILE A 275 7.82 3.86 15.69
CA ILE A 275 7.45 4.07 14.30
C ILE A 275 8.72 4.26 13.49
N PHE A 276 8.89 3.43 12.48
CA PHE A 276 9.92 3.56 11.47
C PHE A 276 9.35 4.25 10.25
N ASN A 277 9.97 5.34 9.84
CA ASN A 277 9.54 6.09 8.67
C ASN A 277 10.76 6.50 7.84
N ILE A 278 10.67 6.48 6.53
CA ILE A 278 11.78 6.85 5.64
C ILE A 278 11.33 7.99 4.74
N SER A 279 12.04 9.12 4.80
CA SER A 279 11.75 10.28 3.97
C SER A 279 12.13 10.05 2.50
N GLU A 280 11.56 10.87 1.61
CA GLU A 280 11.89 10.83 0.17
C GLU A 280 13.39 11.05 -0.11
N LYS A 281 14.08 11.75 0.78
CA LYS A 281 15.53 11.99 0.68
C LYS A 281 16.41 10.89 1.29
N GLY A 282 15.81 9.80 1.81
CA GLY A 282 16.53 8.68 2.40
C GLY A 282 16.99 8.92 3.84
N TYR A 283 16.25 9.69 4.62
CA TYR A 283 16.44 9.76 6.06
C TYR A 283 15.50 8.77 6.75
N LEU A 284 16.04 7.85 7.50
CA LEU A 284 15.31 6.97 8.40
C LEU A 284 15.04 7.72 9.70
N PHE A 285 13.78 7.86 10.03
CA PHE A 285 13.29 8.37 11.32
C PHE A 285 12.82 7.21 12.19
N ILE A 286 13.27 7.21 13.44
CA ILE A 286 12.72 6.36 14.50
C ILE A 286 12.01 7.29 15.46
N ILE A 287 10.71 7.06 15.65
CA ILE A 287 9.80 7.96 16.33
C ILE A 287 9.13 7.18 17.46
N ASP A 288 9.01 7.79 18.62
CA ASP A 288 8.24 7.25 19.73
C ASP A 288 6.76 7.22 19.37
N GLN A 289 6.12 6.08 19.50
CA GLN A 289 4.74 5.86 19.06
C GLN A 289 3.72 6.68 19.87
N ASP A 290 3.97 6.86 21.17
CA ASP A 290 3.01 7.50 22.08
C ASP A 290 3.09 9.02 22.01
N THR A 291 4.32 9.56 21.90
CA THR A 291 4.57 11.01 21.97
C THR A 291 4.78 11.68 20.61
N GLY A 292 5.13 10.90 19.58
CA GLY A 292 5.53 11.44 18.28
C GLY A 292 6.94 12.06 18.26
N ASN A 293 7.71 11.96 19.35
CA ASN A 293 9.06 12.52 19.40
C ASN A 293 10.05 11.72 18.54
N ILE A 294 10.87 12.43 17.79
CA ILE A 294 11.95 11.81 17.01
C ILE A 294 13.05 11.37 17.97
N ILE A 295 13.30 10.05 18.02
CA ILE A 295 14.35 9.45 18.84
C ILE A 295 15.69 9.45 18.09
N ARG A 296 15.66 9.17 16.80
CA ARG A 296 16.85 9.06 15.95
C ARG A 296 16.54 9.38 14.50
N VAL A 297 17.51 10.00 13.83
CA VAL A 297 17.52 10.21 12.39
C VAL A 297 18.81 9.65 11.81
N THR A 298 18.74 8.89 10.74
CA THR A 298 19.88 8.29 10.06
C THR A 298 19.79 8.51 8.56
N ASP A 299 20.86 8.96 7.95
CA ASP A 299 20.98 9.06 6.49
C ASP A 299 21.32 7.70 5.88
N VAL A 300 20.34 7.01 5.31
CA VAL A 300 20.55 5.68 4.73
C VAL A 300 21.10 5.72 3.30
N PHE A 301 21.26 6.93 2.72
CA PHE A 301 21.88 7.12 1.41
C PHE A 301 23.27 7.76 1.47
N LEU A 302 23.87 7.89 2.66
CA LEU A 302 25.17 8.52 2.87
C LEU A 302 26.26 7.98 1.92
N ASN A 303 26.27 6.65 1.71
CA ASN A 303 27.30 5.97 0.92
C ASN A 303 26.99 5.91 -0.60
N PHE A 304 25.91 6.57 -1.07
CA PHE A 304 25.56 6.53 -2.48
C PHE A 304 26.18 7.70 -3.26
N LYS A 305 26.82 7.35 -4.39
CA LYS A 305 27.17 8.35 -5.41
C LYS A 305 25.89 8.84 -6.11
N LYS A 306 25.79 10.12 -6.45
CA LYS A 306 24.62 10.77 -7.10
C LYS A 306 23.35 10.59 -6.28
N ARG A 307 23.44 10.82 -5.00
CA ARG A 307 22.35 10.68 -4.01
C ARG A 307 21.08 11.38 -4.44
N GLU A 308 21.17 12.54 -5.08
CA GLU A 308 20.03 13.36 -5.55
C GLU A 308 19.11 12.65 -6.57
N LYS A 309 19.59 11.55 -7.16
CA LYS A 309 18.84 10.72 -8.12
C LYS A 309 18.27 9.44 -7.50
N ILE A 310 18.52 9.23 -6.21
CA ILE A 310 18.13 8.02 -5.51
C ILE A 310 16.98 8.35 -4.57
N TYR A 311 15.90 7.60 -4.67
CA TYR A 311 14.77 7.69 -3.76
C TYR A 311 14.32 6.29 -3.30
N PRO A 312 13.76 6.21 -2.09
CA PRO A 312 13.25 4.97 -1.55
C PRO A 312 11.94 4.58 -2.24
N VAL A 313 11.72 3.28 -2.39
CA VAL A 313 10.49 2.72 -2.98
C VAL A 313 9.58 2.11 -1.92
N GLY A 314 10.19 1.48 -0.91
CA GLY A 314 9.49 0.88 0.22
C GLY A 314 10.44 0.08 1.07
N PHE A 315 10.02 -0.27 2.27
CA PHE A 315 10.86 -1.00 3.22
C PHE A 315 10.05 -1.96 4.10
N VAL A 316 10.74 -2.88 4.72
CA VAL A 316 10.22 -3.78 5.77
C VAL A 316 11.23 -3.90 6.90
N VAL A 317 10.75 -4.25 8.09
CA VAL A 317 11.57 -4.53 9.26
C VAL A 317 11.53 -6.02 9.55
N ALA A 318 12.67 -6.67 9.58
CA ALA A 318 12.78 -8.09 9.90
C ALA A 318 14.07 -8.38 10.69
N LYS A 319 13.98 -9.18 11.74
CA LYS A 319 15.08 -9.55 12.65
C LYS A 319 16.00 -8.37 13.01
N ASN A 320 15.41 -7.28 13.49
CA ASN A 320 16.12 -6.04 13.86
C ASN A 320 16.91 -5.37 12.71
N LYS A 321 16.47 -5.59 11.47
CA LYS A 321 17.05 -4.97 10.29
C LYS A 321 15.96 -4.35 9.43
N ILE A 322 16.30 -3.25 8.78
CA ILE A 322 15.45 -2.61 7.78
C ILE A 322 15.99 -3.00 6.41
N TYR A 323 15.11 -3.46 5.55
CA TYR A 323 15.40 -3.77 4.16
C TYR A 323 14.67 -2.76 3.28
N LEU A 324 15.41 -1.79 2.76
CA LEU A 324 14.90 -0.68 1.97
C LEU A 324 15.20 -0.90 0.49
N SER A 325 14.17 -0.97 -0.35
CA SER A 325 14.33 -0.98 -1.81
C SER A 325 14.44 0.43 -2.38
N THR A 326 15.20 0.57 -3.47
CA THR A 326 15.47 1.84 -4.12
C THR A 326 15.12 1.83 -5.61
N ASN A 327 14.87 3.01 -6.17
CA ASN A 327 14.55 3.20 -7.58
C ASN A 327 15.66 2.78 -8.56
N ASN A 328 16.88 2.59 -8.08
CA ASN A 328 18.02 2.14 -8.87
C ASN A 328 18.37 0.66 -8.66
N GLY A 329 17.42 -0.13 -8.14
CA GLY A 329 17.50 -1.58 -8.05
C GLY A 329 18.41 -2.13 -6.98
N ARG A 330 18.50 -1.43 -5.85
CA ARG A 330 19.29 -1.87 -4.69
C ARG A 330 18.39 -2.11 -3.49
N ILE A 331 18.86 -2.98 -2.59
CA ILE A 331 18.33 -3.11 -1.23
C ILE A 331 19.41 -2.62 -0.28
N VAL A 332 19.05 -1.63 0.53
CA VAL A 332 19.88 -1.12 1.63
C VAL A 332 19.48 -1.85 2.89
N LYS A 333 20.44 -2.50 3.54
CA LYS A 333 20.24 -3.20 4.80
C LYS A 333 20.76 -2.32 5.93
N VAL A 334 19.86 -1.93 6.84
CA VAL A 334 20.17 -1.05 7.97
C VAL A 334 19.88 -1.79 9.27
N ASN A 335 20.80 -1.74 10.20
CA ASN A 335 20.61 -2.29 11.54
C ASN A 335 19.73 -1.37 12.37
N VAL A 336 18.68 -1.88 12.98
CA VAL A 336 17.75 -1.10 13.81
C VAL A 336 18.40 -0.64 15.12
N VAL A 337 19.32 -1.45 15.68
CA VAL A 337 19.92 -1.19 17.02
C VAL A 337 20.78 0.06 17.02
N ASN A 338 21.72 0.15 16.08
CA ASN A 338 22.69 1.25 15.95
C ASN A 338 22.42 2.18 14.76
N SER A 339 21.50 1.78 13.86
CA SER A 339 21.16 2.47 12.61
C SER A 339 22.30 2.55 11.59
N GLU A 340 23.27 1.66 11.66
CA GLU A 340 24.34 1.55 10.68
C GLU A 340 23.89 0.84 9.41
N ILE A 341 24.42 1.27 8.27
CA ILE A 341 24.24 0.58 7.00
C ILE A 341 25.16 -0.64 7.00
N GLU A 342 24.55 -1.85 7.06
CA GLU A 342 25.31 -3.10 7.07
C GLU A 342 25.71 -3.52 5.65
N ASP A 343 24.85 -3.30 4.66
CA ASP A 343 25.08 -3.76 3.29
C ASP A 343 24.23 -3.01 2.27
N ILE A 344 24.69 -3.00 1.01
CA ILE A 344 23.97 -2.46 -0.15
C ILE A 344 23.98 -3.50 -1.28
N ILE A 345 22.90 -4.25 -1.38
CA ILE A 345 22.77 -5.38 -2.29
C ILE A 345 22.22 -4.89 -3.62
N LYS A 346 22.91 -5.19 -4.72
CA LYS A 346 22.48 -4.82 -6.07
C LYS A 346 21.72 -5.97 -6.72
N PHE A 347 20.43 -5.75 -7.02
CA PHE A 347 19.59 -6.70 -7.75
C PHE A 347 19.47 -6.37 -9.24
N ASN A 348 19.33 -5.07 -9.57
CA ASN A 348 19.11 -4.61 -10.92
C ASN A 348 19.73 -3.20 -11.10
N ASN A 349 19.58 -2.63 -12.29
CA ASN A 349 19.85 -1.21 -12.59
C ASN A 349 18.56 -0.39 -12.75
N GLU A 350 17.40 -1.02 -12.63
CA GLU A 350 16.08 -0.41 -12.73
C GLU A 350 15.38 -0.46 -11.36
N LYS A 351 14.33 0.34 -11.20
CA LYS A 351 13.47 0.32 -10.02
C LYS A 351 13.00 -1.11 -9.72
N ILE A 352 13.08 -1.51 -8.46
CA ILE A 352 12.46 -2.72 -7.92
C ILE A 352 11.25 -2.33 -7.07
N SER A 353 10.30 -3.25 -6.91
CA SER A 353 9.14 -3.05 -6.04
C SER A 353 9.56 -2.85 -4.58
N ARG A 354 8.62 -2.36 -3.77
CA ARG A 354 8.77 -2.46 -2.32
C ARG A 354 8.99 -3.92 -1.91
N PRO A 355 9.73 -4.20 -0.84
CA PRO A 355 9.85 -5.58 -0.37
C PRO A 355 8.54 -6.07 0.23
N PHE A 356 8.23 -7.33 -0.02
CA PHE A 356 7.13 -8.06 0.57
C PHE A 356 7.70 -9.30 1.22
N ILE A 357 7.25 -9.63 2.42
CA ILE A 357 7.64 -10.85 3.12
C ILE A 357 6.39 -11.69 3.33
N ASN A 358 6.50 -12.98 3.04
CA ASN A 358 5.52 -13.99 3.35
C ASN A 358 6.19 -15.11 4.14
N ASN A 359 5.64 -15.40 5.32
CA ASN A 359 6.10 -16.47 6.23
C ASN A 359 5.10 -17.62 6.21
#